data_d7c274cb411e4318535b54cc6e5026d1
#
_entry.id   d7c274cb411e4318535b54cc6e5026d1
#
_cell.length_a   1.000
_cell.length_b   1.000
_cell.length_c   1.000
_cell.angle_alpha   90.00
_cell.angle_beta   90.00
_cell.angle_gamma   90.00
#
_symmetry.space_group_name_H-M   'P 1'
#
loop_
_entity.id
_entity.type
_entity.pdbx_description
1 polymer ?
#
loop_
_entity_poly.entity_id
_entity_poly.type
_entity_poly.pdbx_seq_one_letter_code
_entity_poly.pdbx_strand_id
1 'polypeptide(L)'
;NAAGEELMLWSQEFDQRQGTGLRIGDPVICLANDWEKNLQNGSLGTLLSVEPPMSDPEPGRVLGRILWDDGIERDLTHDLLPNLELAYAITIHKAQGSQFRRIIIPVTKSRLLDRTLLYTAITRAQQQVILVGDVAVAKASVEAPPHASLRQVALGAMLDEILEGMA
;
A
#
# COMPACT_ATOMS: atom_id res chain seq x y z
N ASN A 1 8.75 -12.92 9.90
CA ASN A 1 9.23 -14.18 9.36
C ASN A 1 10.75 -14.15 9.23
N ALA A 2 11.48 -14.66 10.18
CA ALA A 2 12.96 -14.57 10.21
C ALA A 2 13.68 -15.65 9.39
N ALA A 3 13.00 -16.37 8.51
CA ALA A 3 13.54 -17.60 7.89
C ALA A 3 13.99 -17.44 6.42
N GLY A 4 13.64 -16.36 5.75
CA GLY A 4 14.01 -16.15 4.35
C GLY A 4 15.37 -15.45 4.19
N GLU A 5 16.08 -15.77 3.11
CA GLU A 5 17.29 -15.05 2.71
C GLU A 5 16.94 -13.58 2.40
N GLU A 6 17.77 -12.64 2.88
CA GLU A 6 17.55 -11.22 2.70
C GLU A 6 18.16 -10.74 1.39
N LEU A 7 17.43 -9.87 0.69
CA LEU A 7 17.95 -9.16 -0.46
C LEU A 7 19.03 -8.18 0.00
N MET A 8 20.25 -8.44 -0.44
CA MET A 8 21.41 -7.61 -0.17
C MET A 8 21.80 -6.81 -1.42
N LEU A 9 22.15 -5.56 -1.23
CA LEU A 9 22.73 -4.69 -2.27
C LEU A 9 24.18 -4.40 -1.93
N TRP A 10 24.95 -4.01 -2.94
CA TRP A 10 26.28 -3.46 -2.73
C TRP A 10 26.21 -1.94 -2.62
N SER A 11 26.66 -1.40 -1.49
CA SER A 11 26.78 0.04 -1.30
C SER A 11 28.14 0.49 -1.80
N GLN A 12 28.18 1.31 -2.83
CA GLN A 12 29.42 1.90 -3.35
C GLN A 12 30.03 2.91 -2.37
N GLU A 13 29.18 3.60 -1.58
CA GLU A 13 29.62 4.58 -0.58
C GLU A 13 30.43 3.94 0.54
N PHE A 14 30.01 2.76 1.00
CA PHE A 14 30.64 2.06 2.13
C PHE A 14 31.47 0.84 1.73
N ASP A 15 31.53 0.54 0.41
CA ASP A 15 32.21 -0.64 -0.16
C ASP A 15 31.85 -1.95 0.57
N GLN A 16 30.58 -2.14 0.87
CA GLN A 16 30.08 -3.29 1.63
C GLN A 16 28.64 -3.68 1.23
N ARG A 17 28.25 -4.87 1.64
CA ARG A 17 26.88 -5.37 1.50
C ARG A 17 25.96 -4.64 2.48
N GLN A 18 24.79 -4.22 2.00
CA GLN A 18 23.75 -3.57 2.78
C GLN A 18 22.44 -4.30 2.59
N GLY A 19 21.75 -4.63 3.69
CA GLY A 19 20.43 -5.24 3.67
C GLY A 19 19.37 -4.25 3.27
N THR A 20 18.38 -4.70 2.49
CA THR A 20 17.22 -3.92 2.11
C THR A 20 16.04 -4.08 3.08
N GLY A 21 16.10 -5.07 3.97
CA GLY A 21 14.98 -5.48 4.82
C GLY A 21 13.96 -6.41 4.14
N LEU A 22 14.09 -6.64 2.83
CA LEU A 22 13.23 -7.58 2.09
C LEU A 22 13.81 -9.00 2.15
N ARG A 23 12.96 -9.98 2.43
CA ARG A 23 13.34 -11.39 2.54
C ARG A 23 12.49 -12.29 1.67
N ILE A 24 13.03 -13.41 1.24
CA ILE A 24 12.24 -14.43 0.54
C ILE A 24 11.03 -14.82 1.40
N GLY A 25 9.85 -14.80 0.77
CA GLY A 25 8.56 -15.06 1.41
C GLY A 25 7.86 -13.82 1.95
N ASP A 26 8.50 -12.65 1.91
CA ASP A 26 7.85 -11.42 2.33
C ASP A 26 6.77 -10.98 1.34
N PRO A 27 5.59 -10.57 1.85
CA PRO A 27 4.61 -9.88 1.04
C PRO A 27 5.11 -8.46 0.74
N VAL A 28 4.95 -8.04 -0.50
CA VAL A 28 5.32 -6.71 -0.98
C VAL A 28 4.16 -6.02 -1.68
N ILE A 29 4.19 -4.69 -1.72
CA ILE A 29 3.24 -3.85 -2.45
C ILE A 29 4.00 -2.89 -3.37
N CYS A 30 3.52 -2.76 -4.61
CA CYS A 30 4.02 -1.77 -5.55
C CYS A 30 3.37 -0.41 -5.27
N LEU A 31 4.18 0.65 -5.22
CA LEU A 31 3.75 2.01 -4.88
C LEU A 31 3.57 2.93 -6.09
N ALA A 32 3.99 2.49 -7.27
CA ALA A 32 3.90 3.26 -8.50
C ALA A 32 3.41 2.39 -9.66
N ASN A 33 2.87 3.02 -10.68
CA ASN A 33 2.57 2.31 -11.92
C ASN A 33 3.87 2.06 -12.69
N ASP A 34 4.06 0.82 -13.12
CA ASP A 34 5.11 0.39 -14.03
C ASP A 34 4.45 -0.28 -15.23
N TRP A 35 4.26 0.50 -16.28
CA TRP A 35 3.55 0.04 -17.47
C TRP A 35 4.33 -0.98 -18.28
N GLU A 36 5.66 -0.95 -18.21
CA GLU A 36 6.54 -1.91 -18.91
C GLU A 36 6.40 -3.30 -18.28
N LYS A 37 6.31 -3.35 -16.95
CA LYS A 37 6.10 -4.57 -16.18
C LYS A 37 4.63 -4.92 -15.97
N ASN A 38 3.69 -4.11 -16.51
CA ASN A 38 2.25 -4.25 -16.28
C ASN A 38 1.90 -4.34 -14.79
N LEU A 39 2.50 -3.46 -13.98
CA LEU A 39 2.23 -3.32 -12.56
C LEU A 39 1.50 -2.01 -12.28
N GLN A 40 0.54 -2.06 -11.37
CA GLN A 40 -0.19 -0.89 -10.93
C GLN A 40 0.20 -0.53 -9.49
N ASN A 41 0.03 0.73 -9.14
CA ASN A 41 0.09 1.16 -7.75
C ASN A 41 -0.95 0.36 -6.94
N GLY A 42 -0.50 -0.32 -5.88
CA GLY A 42 -1.33 -1.20 -5.07
C GLY A 42 -1.25 -2.69 -5.44
N SER A 43 -0.58 -3.07 -6.55
CA SER A 43 -0.32 -4.48 -6.86
C SER A 43 0.43 -5.15 -5.70
N LEU A 44 -0.05 -6.32 -5.30
CA LEU A 44 0.52 -7.12 -4.21
C LEU A 44 1.31 -8.29 -4.79
N GLY A 45 2.40 -8.64 -4.12
CA GLY A 45 3.25 -9.77 -4.52
C GLY A 45 3.91 -10.45 -3.34
N THR A 46 4.64 -11.51 -3.64
CA THR A 46 5.48 -12.23 -2.69
C THR A 46 6.88 -12.39 -3.28
N LEU A 47 7.91 -12.02 -2.53
CA LEU A 47 9.30 -12.20 -2.95
C LEU A 47 9.66 -13.69 -2.96
N LEU A 48 9.98 -14.24 -4.14
CA LEU A 48 10.26 -15.65 -4.33
C LEU A 48 11.74 -15.99 -4.23
N SER A 49 12.59 -15.14 -4.79
CA SER A 49 14.04 -15.35 -4.83
C SER A 49 14.80 -14.04 -4.74
N VAL A 50 16.04 -14.11 -4.31
CA VAL A 50 17.00 -13.01 -4.30
C VAL A 50 18.29 -13.45 -4.96
N GLU A 51 18.96 -12.53 -5.66
CA GLU A 51 20.26 -12.75 -6.29
C GLU A 51 21.39 -12.20 -5.42
N PRO A 52 22.58 -12.82 -5.45
CA PRO A 52 23.72 -12.32 -4.71
C PRO A 52 24.10 -10.88 -5.09
N PRO A 53 24.50 -10.03 -4.13
CA PRO A 53 24.91 -8.66 -4.42
C PRO A 53 26.22 -8.64 -5.25
N MET A 54 26.31 -7.69 -6.18
CA MET A 54 27.53 -7.43 -6.96
C MET A 54 28.00 -5.99 -6.77
N SER A 55 29.32 -5.81 -6.73
CA SER A 55 29.95 -4.49 -6.55
C SER A 55 29.79 -3.58 -7.76
N ASP A 56 29.69 -4.16 -8.96
CA ASP A 56 29.52 -3.43 -10.23
C ASP A 56 28.42 -4.11 -11.05
N PRO A 57 27.14 -3.82 -10.72
CA PRO A 57 26.02 -4.42 -11.43
C PRO A 57 25.79 -3.76 -12.79
N GLU A 58 25.54 -4.59 -13.80
CA GLU A 58 25.12 -4.10 -15.12
C GLU A 58 23.73 -3.43 -15.02
N PRO A 59 23.44 -2.41 -15.87
CA PRO A 59 22.11 -1.82 -15.98
C PRO A 59 21.05 -2.87 -16.28
N GLY A 60 19.93 -2.83 -15.55
CA GLY A 60 18.83 -3.79 -15.72
C GLY A 60 19.05 -5.14 -15.08
N ARG A 61 20.09 -5.31 -14.26
CA ARG A 61 20.32 -6.55 -13.51
C ARG A 61 19.11 -6.95 -12.69
N VAL A 62 18.78 -8.24 -12.74
CA VAL A 62 17.78 -8.87 -11.88
C VAL A 62 18.34 -9.04 -10.47
N LEU A 63 17.61 -8.58 -9.48
CA LEU A 63 17.93 -8.69 -8.05
C LEU A 63 17.18 -9.85 -7.38
N GLY A 64 16.17 -10.40 -8.04
CA GLY A 64 15.31 -11.46 -7.55
C GLY A 64 14.04 -11.57 -8.37
N ARG A 65 13.06 -12.34 -7.87
CA ARG A 65 11.76 -12.54 -8.50
C ARG A 65 10.62 -12.35 -7.53
N ILE A 66 9.53 -11.79 -8.01
CA ILE A 66 8.30 -11.57 -7.26
C ILE A 66 7.14 -12.23 -8.01
N LEU A 67 6.36 -13.05 -7.30
CA LEU A 67 5.07 -13.55 -7.76
C LEU A 67 4.00 -12.53 -7.37
N TRP A 68 3.34 -11.95 -8.36
CA TRP A 68 2.30 -10.96 -8.16
C TRP A 68 0.92 -11.59 -8.03
N ASP A 69 -0.05 -10.83 -7.55
CA ASP A 69 -1.43 -11.24 -7.32
C ASP A 69 -2.21 -11.59 -8.59
N ASP A 70 -1.71 -11.18 -9.76
CA ASP A 70 -2.20 -11.62 -11.08
C ASP A 70 -1.67 -13.02 -11.48
N GLY A 71 -0.87 -13.67 -10.63
CA GLY A 71 -0.28 -14.99 -10.86
C GLY A 71 0.96 -15.00 -11.74
N ILE A 72 1.49 -13.83 -12.10
CA ILE A 72 2.67 -13.73 -12.99
C ILE A 72 3.91 -13.40 -12.17
N GLU A 73 4.97 -14.17 -12.41
CA GLU A 73 6.30 -13.87 -11.87
C GLU A 73 6.95 -12.77 -12.71
N ARG A 74 7.53 -11.76 -12.03
CA ARG A 74 8.29 -10.70 -12.68
C ARG A 74 9.63 -10.49 -11.97
N ASP A 75 10.61 -10.07 -12.75
CA ASP A 75 11.93 -9.77 -12.24
C ASP A 75 11.91 -8.51 -11.35
N LEU A 76 12.54 -8.61 -10.20
CA LEU A 76 12.86 -7.48 -9.35
C LEU A 76 14.15 -6.86 -9.84
N THR A 77 14.09 -5.61 -10.23
CA THR A 77 15.20 -4.82 -10.76
C THR A 77 15.47 -3.59 -9.89
N HIS A 78 16.61 -2.92 -10.08
CA HIS A 78 16.98 -1.73 -9.30
C HIS A 78 15.96 -0.57 -9.44
N ASP A 79 15.34 -0.41 -10.60
CA ASP A 79 14.33 0.61 -10.87
C ASP A 79 12.99 0.33 -10.17
N LEU A 80 12.65 -0.93 -9.98
CA LEU A 80 11.43 -1.33 -9.26
C LEU A 80 11.59 -1.20 -7.74
N LEU A 81 12.77 -1.48 -7.21
CA LEU A 81 13.03 -1.58 -5.77
C LEU A 81 12.59 -0.34 -4.96
N PRO A 82 12.83 0.92 -5.39
CA PRO A 82 12.38 2.11 -4.68
C PRO A 82 10.85 2.23 -4.58
N ASN A 83 10.14 1.52 -5.44
CA ASN A 83 8.68 1.51 -5.49
C ASN A 83 8.07 0.29 -4.78
N LEU A 84 8.85 -0.43 -3.98
CA LEU A 84 8.38 -1.55 -3.19
C LEU A 84 8.39 -1.24 -1.69
N GLU A 85 7.35 -1.69 -1.01
CA GLU A 85 7.30 -1.74 0.45
C GLU A 85 6.83 -3.11 0.93
N LEU A 86 7.16 -3.44 2.19
CA LEU A 86 6.61 -4.62 2.88
C LEU A 86 5.10 -4.48 3.06
N ALA A 87 4.35 -5.53 2.76
CA ALA A 87 2.88 -5.53 2.77
C ALA A 87 2.28 -6.40 3.87
N TYR A 88 2.98 -6.64 4.99
CA TYR A 88 2.41 -7.31 6.16
C TYR A 88 1.23 -6.54 6.76
N ALA A 89 1.27 -5.20 6.67
CA ALA A 89 0.16 -4.32 6.97
C ALA A 89 0.20 -3.15 5.98
N ILE A 90 -0.95 -2.84 5.40
CA ILE A 90 -1.09 -1.75 4.42
C ILE A 90 -2.14 -0.75 4.90
N THR A 91 -2.03 0.49 4.45
CA THR A 91 -3.06 1.49 4.75
C THR A 91 -4.32 1.22 3.93
N ILE A 92 -5.46 1.71 4.43
CA ILE A 92 -6.74 1.60 3.71
C ILE A 92 -6.66 2.26 2.33
N HIS A 93 -5.90 3.34 2.19
CA HIS A 93 -5.69 4.01 0.91
C HIS A 93 -4.90 3.13 -0.09
N LYS A 94 -3.85 2.46 0.37
CA LYS A 94 -3.08 1.51 -0.45
C LYS A 94 -3.90 0.27 -0.83
N ALA A 95 -4.91 -0.08 -0.03
CA ALA A 95 -5.84 -1.18 -0.30
C ALA A 95 -6.97 -0.82 -1.28
N GLN A 96 -7.05 0.43 -1.75
CA GLN A 96 -8.07 0.83 -2.72
C GLN A 96 -7.89 0.08 -4.04
N GLY A 97 -9.00 -0.45 -4.58
CA GLY A 97 -8.99 -1.30 -5.77
C GLY A 97 -8.77 -2.78 -5.48
N SER A 98 -8.14 -3.13 -4.35
CA SER A 98 -7.89 -4.52 -3.97
C SER A 98 -9.01 -5.08 -3.09
N GLN A 99 -9.15 -6.41 -3.09
CA GLN A 99 -10.08 -7.15 -2.23
C GLN A 99 -9.35 -8.33 -1.56
N PHE A 100 -9.71 -8.61 -0.32
CA PHE A 100 -9.06 -9.63 0.49
C PHE A 100 -10.11 -10.59 1.05
N ARG A 101 -9.79 -11.87 1.14
CA ARG A 101 -10.71 -12.85 1.74
C ARG A 101 -11.04 -12.49 3.19
N ARG A 102 -10.04 -12.06 3.95
CA ARG A 102 -10.17 -11.65 5.35
C ARG A 102 -9.35 -10.41 5.59
N ILE A 103 -9.87 -9.50 6.39
CA ILE A 103 -9.15 -8.31 6.83
C ILE A 103 -9.21 -8.17 8.35
N ILE A 104 -8.14 -7.64 8.89
CA ILE A 104 -8.04 -7.26 10.31
C ILE A 104 -7.85 -5.75 10.34
N ILE A 105 -8.74 -5.04 11.01
CA ILE A 105 -8.72 -3.58 11.11
C ILE A 105 -8.45 -3.22 12.57
N PRO A 106 -7.28 -2.63 12.89
CA PRO A 106 -7.05 -2.07 14.21
C PRO A 106 -7.90 -0.82 14.39
N VAL A 107 -8.72 -0.80 15.45
CA VAL A 107 -9.58 0.34 15.81
C VAL A 107 -8.99 1.04 17.02
N THR A 108 -8.31 2.14 16.77
CA THR A 108 -7.72 3.01 17.79
C THR A 108 -8.20 4.44 17.61
N LYS A 109 -8.21 5.23 18.68
CA LYS A 109 -8.59 6.64 18.61
C LYS A 109 -7.62 7.39 17.66
N SER A 110 -8.14 7.84 16.53
CA SER A 110 -7.38 8.56 15.50
C SER A 110 -8.24 9.65 14.88
N ARG A 111 -7.63 10.76 14.49
CA ARG A 111 -8.31 11.82 13.73
C ARG A 111 -8.74 11.38 12.34
N LEU A 112 -8.11 10.34 11.79
CA LEU A 112 -8.41 9.82 10.46
C LEU A 112 -9.52 8.79 10.48
N LEU A 113 -9.83 8.19 11.66
CA LEU A 113 -10.85 7.17 11.77
C LEU A 113 -12.23 7.84 11.81
N ASP A 114 -12.90 7.81 10.67
CA ASP A 114 -14.29 8.24 10.51
C ASP A 114 -15.13 7.15 9.85
N ARG A 115 -16.42 7.42 9.73
CA ARG A 115 -17.37 6.51 9.09
C ARG A 115 -16.95 6.11 7.68
N THR A 116 -16.44 7.05 6.89
CA THR A 116 -16.06 6.83 5.48
C THR A 116 -14.85 5.91 5.39
N LEU A 117 -13.84 6.15 6.22
CA LEU A 117 -12.64 5.32 6.25
C LEU A 117 -12.96 3.89 6.71
N LEU A 118 -13.77 3.76 7.77
CA LEU A 118 -14.18 2.45 8.28
C LEU A 118 -15.01 1.67 7.24
N TYR A 119 -15.95 2.34 6.57
CA TYR A 119 -16.72 1.75 5.47
C TYR A 119 -15.81 1.27 4.34
N THR A 120 -14.87 2.13 3.91
CA THR A 120 -13.91 1.78 2.85
C THR A 120 -13.09 0.55 3.21
N ALA A 121 -12.63 0.46 4.47
CA ALA A 121 -11.90 -0.70 4.95
C ALA A 121 -12.76 -1.98 4.96
N ILE A 122 -13.96 -1.92 5.52
CA ILE A 122 -14.86 -3.09 5.62
C ILE A 122 -15.21 -3.63 4.24
N THR A 123 -15.46 -2.76 3.28
CA THR A 123 -15.82 -3.15 1.90
C THR A 123 -14.66 -3.79 1.12
N ARG A 124 -13.45 -3.82 1.65
CA ARG A 124 -12.33 -4.59 1.06
C ARG A 124 -12.40 -6.08 1.39
N ALA A 125 -13.20 -6.49 2.37
CA ALA A 125 -13.32 -7.90 2.74
C ALA A 125 -14.35 -8.62 1.87
N GLN A 126 -13.98 -9.81 1.38
CA GLN A 126 -14.89 -10.71 0.67
C GLN A 126 -15.64 -11.66 1.60
N GLN A 127 -15.02 -12.12 2.68
CA GLN A 127 -15.55 -13.17 3.54
C GLN A 127 -15.65 -12.76 5.02
N GLN A 128 -14.60 -12.09 5.56
CA GLN A 128 -14.53 -11.84 6.99
C GLN A 128 -13.84 -10.52 7.30
N VAL A 129 -14.42 -9.78 8.24
CA VAL A 129 -13.81 -8.59 8.86
C VAL A 129 -13.61 -8.87 10.34
N ILE A 130 -12.42 -8.58 10.84
CA ILE A 130 -12.07 -8.65 12.26
C ILE A 130 -11.68 -7.25 12.71
N LEU A 131 -12.45 -6.66 13.61
CA LEU A 131 -12.11 -5.40 14.27
C LEU A 131 -11.36 -5.71 15.56
N VAL A 132 -10.16 -5.12 15.72
CA VAL A 132 -9.33 -5.31 16.91
C VAL A 132 -9.12 -3.97 17.58
N GLY A 133 -9.55 -3.85 18.83
CA GLY A 133 -9.39 -2.62 19.61
C GLY A 133 -10.64 -2.21 20.35
N ASP A 134 -10.89 -0.91 20.48
CA ASP A 134 -11.97 -0.36 21.29
C ASP A 134 -13.29 -0.27 20.52
N VAL A 135 -14.28 -1.04 20.95
CA VAL A 135 -15.65 -1.04 20.39
C VAL A 135 -16.33 0.34 20.53
N ALA A 136 -16.04 1.07 21.63
CA ALA A 136 -16.62 2.40 21.82
C ALA A 136 -16.08 3.40 20.77
N VAL A 137 -14.80 3.28 20.42
CA VAL A 137 -14.18 4.08 19.34
C VAL A 137 -14.81 3.73 18.00
N ALA A 138 -15.04 2.44 17.72
CA ALA A 138 -15.70 2.03 16.48
C ALA A 138 -17.11 2.62 16.36
N LYS A 139 -17.91 2.53 17.43
CA LYS A 139 -19.27 3.11 17.47
C LYS A 139 -19.24 4.61 17.27
N ALA A 140 -18.40 5.33 18.01
CA ALA A 140 -18.28 6.77 17.89
C ALA A 140 -17.88 7.20 16.46
N SER A 141 -17.01 6.43 15.80
CA SER A 141 -16.59 6.71 14.41
C SER A 141 -17.72 6.53 13.39
N VAL A 142 -18.64 5.60 13.64
CA VAL A 142 -19.81 5.37 12.79
C VAL A 142 -20.90 6.44 13.00
N GLU A 143 -21.08 6.88 14.24
CA GLU A 143 -22.09 7.86 14.64
C GLU A 143 -21.70 9.31 14.27
N ALA A 144 -20.39 9.60 14.25
CA ALA A 144 -19.89 10.92 13.90
C ALA A 144 -20.16 11.25 12.41
N PRO A 145 -20.45 12.52 12.10
CA PRO A 145 -20.57 12.95 10.72
C PRO A 145 -19.23 12.75 9.98
N PRO A 146 -19.23 12.36 8.69
CA PRO A 146 -18.02 12.21 7.92
C PRO A 146 -17.19 13.51 7.89
N HIS A 147 -15.88 13.41 8.02
CA HIS A 147 -15.00 14.59 7.92
C HIS A 147 -15.16 15.36 6.62
N ALA A 148 -15.55 14.69 5.54
CA ALA A 148 -15.83 15.30 4.26
C ALA A 148 -17.00 16.30 4.33
N SER A 149 -18.02 16.04 5.17
CA SER A 149 -19.17 16.94 5.35
C SER A 149 -18.84 18.20 6.15
N LEU A 150 -17.71 18.19 6.88
CA LEU A 150 -17.22 19.34 7.65
C LEU A 150 -16.30 20.26 6.82
N ARG A 151 -15.92 19.84 5.62
CA ARG A 151 -15.13 20.68 4.73
C ARG A 151 -16.03 21.74 4.09
N GLN A 152 -15.74 22.98 4.37
CA GLN A 152 -16.32 24.10 3.61
C GLN A 152 -15.68 24.11 2.23
N VAL A 153 -16.45 23.70 1.22
CA VAL A 153 -16.03 23.80 -0.18
C VAL A 153 -16.58 25.12 -0.72
N ALA A 154 -15.70 25.97 -1.23
CA ALA A 154 -16.09 27.25 -1.83
C ALA A 154 -16.98 27.10 -3.08
N LEU A 155 -17.11 25.88 -3.62
CA LEU A 155 -17.88 25.61 -4.85
C LEU A 155 -19.35 26.03 -4.74
N GLY A 156 -20.01 25.78 -3.58
CA GLY A 156 -21.39 26.19 -3.36
C GLY A 156 -21.53 27.71 -3.46
N ALA A 157 -20.69 28.45 -2.73
CA ALA A 157 -20.70 29.91 -2.76
C ALA A 157 -20.37 30.48 -4.16
N MET A 158 -19.45 29.87 -4.89
CA MET A 158 -19.11 30.26 -6.26
C MET A 158 -20.25 29.99 -7.24
N LEU A 159 -20.99 28.88 -7.07
CA LEU A 159 -22.16 28.57 -7.91
C LEU A 159 -23.33 29.56 -7.64
N ASP A 160 -23.56 29.88 -6.36
CA ASP A 160 -24.60 30.84 -5.98
C ASP A 160 -24.29 32.22 -6.57
N GLU A 161 -23.02 32.68 -6.49
CA GLU A 161 -22.58 33.95 -7.07
C GLU A 161 -22.74 34.00 -8.61
N ILE A 162 -22.43 32.87 -9.29
CA ILE A 162 -22.61 32.75 -10.74
C ILE A 162 -24.11 32.79 -11.12
N LEU A 163 -24.96 32.10 -10.39
CA LEU A 163 -26.41 32.04 -10.66
C LEU A 163 -27.09 33.37 -10.39
N GLU A 164 -26.68 34.09 -9.33
CA GLU A 164 -27.19 35.43 -9.04
C GLU A 164 -26.75 36.46 -10.09
N GLY A 165 -25.54 36.30 -10.65
CA GLY A 165 -25.03 37.17 -11.73
C GLY A 165 -25.66 36.94 -13.11
N MET A 166 -26.41 35.83 -13.28
CA MET A 166 -27.12 35.47 -14.52
C MET A 166 -28.62 35.80 -14.49
N ALA A 167 -29.15 36.28 -13.35
CA ALA A 167 -30.54 36.67 -13.17
C ALA A 167 -30.70 38.20 -13.34
#